data_4dea49716e9410245b61258de08608d6
#
_entry.id   4dea49716e9410245b61258de08608d6
#
_cell.length_a   1.000
_cell.length_b   1.000
_cell.length_c   1.000
_cell.angle_alpha   90.00
_cell.angle_beta   90.00
_cell.angle_gamma   90.00
#
_symmetry.space_group_name_H-M   'P 1'
#
loop_
_entity.id
_entity.type
_entity.pdbx_description
1 polymer ?
#
loop_
_entity_poly.entity_id
_entity_poly.type
_entity_poly.pdbx_seq_one_letter_code
_entity_poly.pdbx_strand_id
1 'polypeptide(L)'
;GEWLPFTQVNALVSIRNDALKVTVPNGLFKSILAKDFIATMNLSQSPSVLNVSGTAQGKLNDMVNYLGTSPVATGFKDELQTFTFGGDASLQVDITESFASKTPTKVVADLSLANNLITWKEIPSGLVNKGRLVIDETNFRNIDLQGNWLGGPINIKNNLSTKGVLDIFGEIESSRLIELLPKDGLLTPDSLRKKWQGPVNYQGSINKNVNRTFVNFNLDLKQLGVYLPDPIYKKSGNSSLGF
;
A
#
# COMPACT_ATOMS: atom_id res chain seq x y z
N GLY A 1 -0.70 20.54 -6.53
CA GLY A 1 -0.40 19.52 -7.54
C GLY A 1 -1.21 19.78 -8.80
N GLU A 2 -0.81 19.14 -9.88
CA GLU A 2 -1.48 19.24 -11.18
C GLU A 2 -1.73 17.82 -11.72
N TRP A 3 -2.84 17.66 -12.45
CA TRP A 3 -3.08 16.43 -13.20
C TRP A 3 -2.19 16.42 -14.44
N LEU A 4 -1.31 15.42 -14.54
CA LEU A 4 -0.47 15.26 -15.72
C LEU A 4 -1.30 14.75 -16.91
N PRO A 5 -1.07 15.25 -18.14
CA PRO A 5 -1.87 14.89 -19.30
C PRO A 5 -1.59 13.45 -19.76
N PHE A 6 -2.63 12.76 -20.18
CA PHE A 6 -2.52 11.54 -20.96
C PHE A 6 -2.27 11.86 -22.44
N THR A 7 -1.54 11.00 -23.12
CA THR A 7 -1.27 11.05 -24.56
C THR A 7 -2.03 9.94 -25.27
N GLN A 8 -2.07 9.99 -26.60
CA GLN A 8 -2.75 9.00 -27.45
C GLN A 8 -4.21 8.77 -27.02
N VAL A 9 -4.88 9.87 -26.65
CA VAL A 9 -6.27 9.85 -26.19
C VAL A 9 -7.21 9.96 -27.38
N ASN A 10 -8.09 8.98 -27.52
CA ASN A 10 -9.26 9.07 -28.38
C ASN A 10 -10.46 9.41 -27.51
N ALA A 11 -11.14 10.52 -27.79
CA ALA A 11 -12.27 10.95 -27.01
C ALA A 11 -13.50 11.25 -27.89
N LEU A 12 -14.66 10.78 -27.44
CA LEU A 12 -15.94 11.16 -28.00
C LEU A 12 -16.65 12.10 -27.04
N VAL A 13 -16.96 13.31 -27.51
CA VAL A 13 -17.68 14.31 -26.73
C VAL A 13 -19.10 14.42 -27.28
N SER A 14 -20.08 14.37 -26.40
CA SER A 14 -21.48 14.57 -26.75
C SER A 14 -22.17 15.49 -25.75
N ILE A 15 -23.04 16.36 -26.26
CA ILE A 15 -23.89 17.24 -25.45
C ILE A 15 -25.32 16.99 -25.90
N ARG A 16 -26.19 16.56 -24.97
CA ARG A 16 -27.63 16.35 -25.24
C ARG A 16 -28.42 16.81 -24.00
N ASN A 17 -29.41 17.66 -24.21
CA ASN A 17 -30.31 18.16 -23.15
C ASN A 17 -29.52 18.62 -21.91
N ASP A 18 -28.55 19.49 -22.10
CA ASP A 18 -27.65 20.02 -21.06
C ASP A 18 -26.75 18.99 -20.34
N ALA A 19 -26.74 17.73 -20.81
CA ALA A 19 -25.83 16.72 -20.33
C ALA A 19 -24.59 16.64 -21.23
N LEU A 20 -23.43 17.00 -20.67
CA LEU A 20 -22.12 16.73 -21.26
C LEU A 20 -21.68 15.32 -20.90
N LYS A 21 -21.28 14.57 -21.92
CA LYS A 21 -20.62 13.26 -21.74
C LYS A 21 -19.37 13.19 -22.59
N VAL A 22 -18.27 12.84 -21.97
CA VAL A 22 -16.99 12.54 -22.63
C VAL A 22 -16.68 11.08 -22.40
N THR A 23 -16.43 10.32 -23.46
CA THR A 23 -16.03 8.92 -23.38
C THR A 23 -14.62 8.80 -23.95
N VAL A 24 -13.72 8.21 -23.18
CA VAL A 24 -12.32 7.97 -23.54
C VAL A 24 -12.06 6.47 -23.47
N PRO A 25 -12.14 5.73 -24.58
CA PRO A 25 -11.89 4.29 -24.59
C PRO A 25 -10.48 3.92 -24.13
N ASN A 26 -9.50 4.75 -24.48
CA ASN A 26 -8.11 4.56 -24.05
C ASN A 26 -7.32 5.87 -24.02
N GLY A 27 -6.26 5.86 -23.23
CA GLY A 27 -5.26 6.92 -23.15
C GLY A 27 -3.99 6.37 -22.51
N LEU A 28 -2.84 6.95 -22.79
CA LEU A 28 -1.55 6.47 -22.30
C LEU A 28 -0.82 7.56 -21.51
N PHE A 29 -0.28 7.19 -20.35
CA PHE A 29 0.67 7.98 -19.58
C PHE A 29 1.82 7.08 -19.11
N LYS A 30 3.02 7.23 -19.69
CA LYS A 30 4.16 6.32 -19.46
C LYS A 30 3.71 4.86 -19.69
N SER A 31 3.78 4.01 -18.64
CA SER A 31 3.32 2.62 -18.68
C SER A 31 1.83 2.46 -18.34
N ILE A 32 1.13 3.54 -17.96
CA ILE A 32 -0.26 3.48 -17.52
C ILE A 32 -1.17 3.56 -18.73
N LEU A 33 -1.93 2.50 -18.97
CA LEU A 33 -3.01 2.44 -19.94
C LEU A 33 -4.33 2.73 -19.23
N ALA A 34 -4.88 3.91 -19.46
CA ALA A 34 -6.23 4.28 -19.05
C ALA A 34 -7.26 3.66 -20.00
N LYS A 35 -8.34 3.12 -19.48
CA LYS A 35 -9.41 2.46 -20.25
C LYS A 35 -10.78 2.88 -19.76
N ASP A 36 -11.70 2.98 -20.71
CA ASP A 36 -13.15 3.14 -20.47
C ASP A 36 -13.48 4.33 -19.54
N PHE A 37 -12.70 5.42 -19.66
CA PHE A 37 -13.01 6.61 -18.89
C PHE A 37 -14.27 7.29 -19.43
N ILE A 38 -15.17 7.60 -18.51
CA ILE A 38 -16.39 8.35 -18.76
C ILE A 38 -16.42 9.56 -17.84
N ALA A 39 -16.53 10.75 -18.42
CA ALA A 39 -16.78 11.99 -17.69
C ALA A 39 -18.18 12.49 -18.03
N THR A 40 -18.96 12.87 -17.02
CA THR A 40 -20.32 13.41 -17.18
C THR A 40 -20.50 14.66 -16.35
N MET A 41 -21.22 15.65 -16.91
CA MET A 41 -21.55 16.88 -16.21
C MET A 41 -22.93 17.37 -16.69
N ASN A 42 -23.77 17.82 -15.77
CA ASN A 42 -25.00 18.53 -16.11
C ASN A 42 -24.70 20.04 -16.19
N LEU A 43 -24.85 20.63 -17.38
CA LEU A 43 -24.51 22.01 -17.66
C LEU A 43 -25.56 23.01 -17.12
N SER A 44 -26.81 22.55 -16.89
CA SER A 44 -27.86 23.41 -16.30
C SER A 44 -27.84 23.40 -14.77
N GLN A 45 -27.06 22.51 -14.14
CA GLN A 45 -26.90 22.47 -12.69
C GLN A 45 -25.93 23.57 -12.21
N SER A 46 -26.31 24.31 -11.16
CA SER A 46 -25.43 25.31 -10.51
C SER A 46 -25.35 25.02 -9.00
N PRO A 47 -24.18 24.75 -8.44
CA PRO A 47 -22.91 24.57 -9.14
C PRO A 47 -22.85 23.29 -9.96
N SER A 48 -22.14 23.33 -11.07
CA SER A 48 -21.91 22.15 -11.90
C SER A 48 -21.06 21.11 -11.17
N VAL A 49 -21.35 19.83 -11.39
CA VAL A 49 -20.60 18.70 -10.84
C VAL A 49 -20.11 17.82 -11.98
N LEU A 50 -18.80 17.61 -12.03
CA LEU A 50 -18.15 16.68 -12.95
C LEU A 50 -17.95 15.33 -12.23
N ASN A 51 -18.46 14.26 -12.81
CA ASN A 51 -18.20 12.90 -12.39
C ASN A 51 -17.33 12.22 -13.44
N VAL A 52 -16.23 11.61 -13.00
CA VAL A 52 -15.31 10.85 -13.85
C VAL A 52 -15.14 9.46 -13.26
N SER A 53 -15.29 8.43 -14.08
CA SER A 53 -15.00 7.05 -13.70
C SER A 53 -14.22 6.35 -14.81
N GLY A 54 -13.39 5.36 -14.42
CA GLY A 54 -12.63 4.59 -15.39
C GLY A 54 -11.68 3.61 -14.73
N THR A 55 -10.96 2.87 -15.57
CA THR A 55 -9.94 1.92 -15.12
C THR A 55 -8.58 2.24 -15.70
N ALA A 56 -7.53 1.83 -15.00
CA ALA A 56 -6.17 1.97 -15.47
C ALA A 56 -5.35 0.72 -15.13
N GLN A 57 -4.39 0.38 -15.98
CA GLN A 57 -3.45 -0.72 -15.78
C GLN A 57 -2.05 -0.27 -16.14
N GLY A 58 -1.03 -0.76 -15.43
CA GLY A 58 0.36 -0.42 -15.72
C GLY A 58 1.29 -0.70 -14.54
N LYS A 59 2.52 -0.19 -14.65
CA LYS A 59 3.51 -0.32 -13.57
C LYS A 59 3.02 0.40 -12.30
N LEU A 60 3.01 -0.30 -11.18
CA LEU A 60 2.57 0.26 -9.90
C LEU A 60 3.38 1.52 -9.54
N ASN A 61 4.69 1.50 -9.78
CA ASN A 61 5.54 2.67 -9.51
C ASN A 61 5.14 3.93 -10.31
N ASP A 62 4.75 3.76 -11.59
CA ASP A 62 4.28 4.88 -12.40
C ASP A 62 2.92 5.39 -11.92
N MET A 63 2.02 4.50 -11.48
CA MET A 63 0.72 4.89 -10.89
C MET A 63 0.90 5.68 -9.60
N VAL A 64 1.78 5.22 -8.71
CA VAL A 64 2.09 5.92 -7.45
C VAL A 64 2.73 7.28 -7.73
N ASN A 65 3.66 7.37 -8.68
CA ASN A 65 4.26 8.63 -9.08
C ASN A 65 3.23 9.60 -9.71
N TYR A 66 2.32 9.10 -10.55
CA TYR A 66 1.22 9.90 -11.10
C TYR A 66 0.34 10.45 -9.99
N LEU A 67 -0.08 9.59 -9.06
CA LEU A 67 -0.87 9.99 -7.90
C LEU A 67 -0.13 11.05 -7.08
N GLY A 68 1.16 10.85 -6.79
CA GLY A 68 1.99 11.78 -6.00
C GLY A 68 2.16 13.18 -6.60
N THR A 69 1.91 13.35 -7.91
CA THR A 69 1.89 14.68 -8.59
C THR A 69 0.50 15.31 -8.61
N SER A 70 -0.54 14.51 -8.41
CA SER A 70 -1.94 14.95 -8.48
C SER A 70 -2.35 15.84 -7.30
N PRO A 71 -3.42 16.63 -7.42
CA PRO A 71 -3.96 17.45 -6.32
C PRO A 71 -4.42 16.64 -5.11
N VAL A 72 -4.77 15.36 -5.29
CA VAL A 72 -5.30 14.52 -4.21
C VAL A 72 -4.23 13.93 -3.30
N ALA A 73 -2.95 13.98 -3.68
CA ALA A 73 -1.85 13.40 -2.90
C ALA A 73 -1.34 14.29 -1.77
N THR A 74 -1.93 15.45 -1.53
CA THR A 74 -1.39 16.50 -0.62
C THR A 74 -1.13 15.99 0.81
N GLY A 75 -1.88 14.98 1.26
CA GLY A 75 -1.77 14.44 2.63
C GLY A 75 -0.81 13.27 2.81
N PHE A 76 -0.26 12.67 1.73
CA PHE A 76 0.56 11.46 1.81
C PHE A 76 1.68 11.36 0.75
N LYS A 77 1.95 12.47 0.06
CA LYS A 77 2.97 12.53 -1.00
C LYS A 77 4.36 12.13 -0.51
N ASP A 78 4.76 12.67 0.63
CA ASP A 78 6.11 12.45 1.18
C ASP A 78 6.28 10.99 1.63
N GLU A 79 5.23 10.38 2.16
CA GLU A 79 5.24 8.97 2.52
C GLU A 79 5.40 8.08 1.29
N LEU A 80 4.64 8.34 0.22
CA LEU A 80 4.74 7.56 -1.02
C LEU A 80 6.16 7.57 -1.60
N GLN A 81 6.88 8.66 -1.49
CA GLN A 81 8.27 8.79 -1.97
C GLN A 81 9.27 7.96 -1.17
N THR A 82 8.92 7.49 0.02
CA THR A 82 9.78 6.63 0.83
C THR A 82 9.76 5.17 0.39
N PHE A 83 8.79 4.80 -0.45
CA PHE A 83 8.62 3.44 -0.96
C PHE A 83 9.06 3.34 -2.42
N THR A 84 9.54 2.17 -2.78
CA THR A 84 9.73 1.76 -4.18
C THR A 84 8.81 0.59 -4.48
N PHE A 85 8.13 0.66 -5.62
CA PHE A 85 7.12 -0.31 -6.01
C PHE A 85 7.52 -1.03 -7.29
N GLY A 86 7.48 -2.37 -7.29
CA GLY A 86 7.67 -3.21 -8.47
C GLY A 86 6.39 -3.94 -8.86
N GLY A 87 6.35 -4.39 -10.12
CA GLY A 87 5.21 -5.13 -10.66
C GLY A 87 4.14 -4.25 -11.29
N ASP A 88 3.12 -4.90 -11.82
CA ASP A 88 1.97 -4.26 -12.46
C ASP A 88 0.78 -4.21 -11.50
N ALA A 89 -0.09 -3.22 -11.69
CA ALA A 89 -1.32 -3.08 -10.91
C ALA A 89 -2.50 -2.70 -11.80
N SER A 90 -3.70 -2.88 -11.28
CA SER A 90 -4.93 -2.36 -11.88
C SER A 90 -5.65 -1.45 -10.89
N LEU A 91 -6.23 -0.38 -11.43
CA LEU A 91 -6.89 0.68 -10.68
C LEU A 91 -8.28 0.91 -11.27
N GLN A 92 -9.30 0.96 -10.42
CA GLN A 92 -10.56 1.61 -10.73
C GLN A 92 -10.59 2.95 -10.00
N VAL A 93 -11.03 4.01 -10.66
CA VAL A 93 -11.11 5.34 -10.08
C VAL A 93 -12.45 5.98 -10.34
N ASP A 94 -12.99 6.64 -9.30
CA ASP A 94 -14.18 7.47 -9.34
C ASP A 94 -13.84 8.84 -8.76
N ILE A 95 -14.06 9.91 -9.54
CA ILE A 95 -13.77 11.28 -9.16
C ILE A 95 -15.05 12.09 -9.26
N THR A 96 -15.34 12.87 -8.23
CA THR A 96 -16.43 13.86 -8.24
C THR A 96 -15.83 15.22 -7.92
N GLU A 97 -15.88 16.12 -8.89
CA GLU A 97 -15.43 17.51 -8.78
C GLU A 97 -16.63 18.45 -8.81
N SER A 98 -16.79 19.25 -7.78
CA SER A 98 -17.80 20.30 -7.72
C SER A 98 -17.15 21.65 -8.03
N PHE A 99 -17.70 22.38 -9.01
CA PHE A 99 -17.25 23.73 -9.33
C PHE A 99 -17.78 24.80 -8.36
N ALA A 100 -18.39 24.36 -7.24
CA ALA A 100 -18.71 25.24 -6.13
C ALA A 100 -17.43 25.70 -5.41
N SER A 101 -17.40 26.97 -4.99
CA SER A 101 -16.31 27.52 -4.18
C SER A 101 -16.11 26.69 -2.91
N LYS A 102 -14.87 26.25 -2.64
CA LYS A 102 -14.44 25.51 -1.43
C LYS A 102 -14.97 24.09 -1.26
N THR A 103 -15.56 23.47 -2.27
CA THR A 103 -15.91 22.06 -2.20
C THR A 103 -14.68 21.22 -2.59
N PRO A 104 -14.16 20.34 -1.71
CA PRO A 104 -13.03 19.52 -2.07
C PRO A 104 -13.42 18.46 -3.11
N THR A 105 -12.50 18.15 -4.02
CA THR A 105 -12.61 17.02 -4.94
C THR A 105 -12.74 15.73 -4.16
N LYS A 106 -13.72 14.89 -4.48
CA LYS A 106 -13.85 13.54 -3.93
C LYS A 106 -13.22 12.54 -4.88
N VAL A 107 -12.41 11.66 -4.36
CA VAL A 107 -11.75 10.60 -5.14
C VAL A 107 -11.91 9.29 -4.40
N VAL A 108 -12.31 8.25 -5.11
CA VAL A 108 -12.24 6.87 -4.64
C VAL A 108 -11.38 6.10 -5.64
N ALA A 109 -10.31 5.51 -5.14
CA ALA A 109 -9.40 4.68 -5.93
C ALA A 109 -9.36 3.26 -5.35
N ASP A 110 -9.67 2.27 -6.17
CA ASP A 110 -9.64 0.84 -5.82
C ASP A 110 -8.50 0.17 -6.58
N LEU A 111 -7.41 -0.08 -5.87
CA LEU A 111 -6.17 -0.61 -6.40
C LEU A 111 -6.08 -2.11 -6.12
N SER A 112 -5.89 -2.90 -7.16
CA SER A 112 -5.63 -4.34 -7.09
C SER A 112 -4.17 -4.63 -7.40
N LEU A 113 -3.54 -5.42 -6.53
CA LEU A 113 -2.14 -5.82 -6.57
C LEU A 113 -2.02 -7.33 -6.79
N ALA A 114 -1.01 -7.73 -7.56
CA ALA A 114 -0.66 -9.13 -7.78
C ALA A 114 0.84 -9.26 -8.07
N ASN A 115 1.56 -9.97 -7.20
CA ASN A 115 3.01 -10.16 -7.30
C ASN A 115 3.80 -8.84 -7.33
N ASN A 116 3.43 -7.88 -6.48
CA ASN A 116 4.07 -6.59 -6.38
C ASN A 116 5.15 -6.60 -5.30
N LEU A 117 6.35 -6.16 -5.67
CA LEU A 117 7.45 -5.95 -4.74
C LEU A 117 7.30 -4.56 -4.10
N ILE A 118 7.36 -4.51 -2.78
CA ILE A 118 7.36 -3.25 -2.03
C ILE A 118 8.64 -3.17 -1.21
N THR A 119 9.38 -2.10 -1.42
CA THR A 119 10.62 -1.81 -0.68
C THR A 119 10.45 -0.49 0.06
N TRP A 120 10.79 -0.46 1.34
CA TRP A 120 10.76 0.73 2.17
C TRP A 120 12.12 0.99 2.81
N LYS A 121 12.86 1.98 2.28
CA LYS A 121 14.19 2.37 2.78
C LYS A 121 15.10 1.14 3.03
N GLU A 122 15.59 0.99 4.27
CA GLU A 122 16.50 -0.08 4.68
C GLU A 122 15.80 -1.36 5.14
N ILE A 123 14.46 -1.39 5.11
CA ILE A 123 13.69 -2.58 5.50
C ILE A 123 13.70 -3.57 4.34
N PRO A 124 13.93 -4.86 4.61
CA PRO A 124 13.87 -5.90 3.57
C PRO A 124 12.57 -5.86 2.80
N SER A 125 12.66 -5.98 1.47
CA SER A 125 11.51 -5.93 0.58
C SER A 125 10.48 -7.02 0.91
N GLY A 126 9.21 -6.66 0.81
CA GLY A 126 8.09 -7.59 0.89
C GLY A 126 7.46 -7.83 -0.48
N LEU A 127 7.02 -9.05 -0.74
CA LEU A 127 6.26 -9.41 -1.94
C LEU A 127 4.77 -9.49 -1.59
N VAL A 128 3.95 -8.64 -2.18
CA VAL A 128 2.49 -8.74 -2.11
C VAL A 128 2.03 -9.72 -3.18
N ASN A 129 1.63 -10.91 -2.80
CA ASN A 129 1.14 -11.93 -3.73
C ASN A 129 -0.24 -11.57 -4.27
N LYS A 130 -1.10 -11.03 -3.38
CA LYS A 130 -2.44 -10.55 -3.70
C LYS A 130 -2.80 -9.41 -2.75
N GLY A 131 -3.40 -8.36 -3.29
CA GLY A 131 -3.82 -7.24 -2.45
C GLY A 131 -4.89 -6.37 -3.08
N ARG A 132 -5.67 -5.72 -2.22
CA ARG A 132 -6.64 -4.70 -2.58
C ARG A 132 -6.51 -3.53 -1.61
N LEU A 133 -6.43 -2.32 -2.16
CA LEU A 133 -6.44 -1.08 -1.40
C LEU A 133 -7.53 -0.17 -1.94
N VAL A 134 -8.44 0.25 -1.08
CA VAL A 134 -9.40 1.30 -1.42
C VAL A 134 -9.00 2.57 -0.67
N ILE A 135 -8.75 3.62 -1.44
CA ILE A 135 -8.24 4.90 -0.96
C ILE A 135 -9.27 5.98 -1.31
N ASP A 136 -9.49 6.91 -0.42
CA ASP A 136 -10.19 8.17 -0.72
C ASP A 136 -9.28 9.38 -0.50
N GLU A 137 -9.80 10.59 -0.69
CA GLU A 137 -9.07 11.83 -0.50
C GLU A 137 -8.57 12.06 0.94
N THR A 138 -9.04 11.28 1.90
CA THR A 138 -8.71 11.46 3.33
C THR A 138 -7.89 10.32 3.90
N ASN A 139 -8.16 9.06 3.49
CA ASN A 139 -7.61 7.88 4.15
C ASN A 139 -7.65 6.62 3.28
N PHE A 140 -6.96 5.59 3.76
CA PHE A 140 -7.19 4.22 3.33
C PHE A 140 -8.50 3.71 3.91
N ARG A 141 -9.50 3.44 3.05
CA ARG A 141 -10.81 2.90 3.46
C ARG A 141 -10.76 1.40 3.71
N ASN A 142 -10.05 0.70 2.85
CA ASN A 142 -9.91 -0.74 2.94
C ASN A 142 -8.52 -1.16 2.51
N ILE A 143 -7.87 -1.97 3.33
CA ILE A 143 -6.60 -2.63 3.03
C ILE A 143 -6.78 -4.12 3.33
N ASP A 144 -6.47 -4.94 2.35
CA ASP A 144 -6.35 -6.39 2.48
C ASP A 144 -5.17 -6.83 1.61
N LEU A 145 -4.03 -7.04 2.23
CA LEU A 145 -2.78 -7.44 1.58
C LEU A 145 -2.31 -8.77 2.14
N GLN A 146 -1.97 -9.68 1.25
CA GLN A 146 -1.41 -10.99 1.55
C GLN A 146 -0.11 -11.15 0.77
N GLY A 147 0.93 -11.61 1.43
CA GLY A 147 2.23 -11.67 0.79
C GLY A 147 3.27 -12.47 1.57
N ASN A 148 4.53 -12.23 1.25
CA ASN A 148 5.68 -12.81 1.91
C ASN A 148 6.66 -11.72 2.34
N TRP A 149 7.15 -11.81 3.57
CA TRP A 149 8.14 -10.91 4.12
C TRP A 149 9.06 -11.69 5.07
N LEU A 150 10.36 -11.46 5.00
CA LEU A 150 11.35 -12.15 5.83
C LEU A 150 11.20 -13.69 5.84
N GLY A 151 10.94 -14.27 4.67
CA GLY A 151 10.86 -15.72 4.49
C GLY A 151 9.52 -16.36 4.87
N GLY A 152 8.59 -15.62 5.46
CA GLY A 152 7.29 -16.13 5.86
C GLY A 152 6.11 -15.30 5.35
N PRO A 153 4.88 -15.77 5.57
CA PRO A 153 3.66 -15.09 5.17
C PRO A 153 3.44 -13.80 5.98
N ILE A 154 2.92 -12.78 5.31
CA ILE A 154 2.45 -11.53 5.90
C ILE A 154 1.02 -11.24 5.46
N ASN A 155 0.20 -10.78 6.39
CA ASN A 155 -1.14 -10.27 6.15
C ASN A 155 -1.27 -8.89 6.78
N ILE A 156 -1.82 -7.94 6.03
CA ILE A 156 -2.12 -6.59 6.50
C ILE A 156 -3.57 -6.27 6.13
N LYS A 157 -4.38 -5.89 7.11
CA LYS A 157 -5.79 -5.52 6.88
C LYS A 157 -6.27 -4.46 7.86
N ASN A 158 -7.39 -3.83 7.53
CA ASN A 158 -8.02 -2.90 8.47
C ASN A 158 -8.40 -3.61 9.76
N ASN A 159 -8.16 -2.95 10.89
CA ASN A 159 -8.74 -3.35 12.16
C ASN A 159 -10.25 -3.08 12.14
N LEU A 160 -11.05 -4.09 12.44
CA LEU A 160 -12.51 -4.00 12.40
C LEU A 160 -13.09 -3.19 13.56
N SER A 161 -12.35 -3.05 14.66
CA SER A 161 -12.81 -2.39 15.88
C SER A 161 -12.33 -0.94 15.99
N THR A 162 -11.22 -0.60 15.33
CA THR A 162 -10.58 0.70 15.47
C THR A 162 -10.28 1.32 14.11
N LYS A 163 -11.00 2.38 13.77
CA LYS A 163 -10.80 3.10 12.50
C LYS A 163 -9.39 3.69 12.43
N GLY A 164 -8.75 3.55 11.26
CA GLY A 164 -7.41 4.08 11.02
C GLY A 164 -6.27 3.22 11.57
N VAL A 165 -6.59 2.07 12.15
CA VAL A 165 -5.62 1.08 12.58
C VAL A 165 -5.58 -0.07 11.58
N LEU A 166 -4.38 -0.54 11.26
CA LEU A 166 -4.15 -1.74 10.46
C LEU A 166 -3.64 -2.85 11.38
N ASP A 167 -4.21 -4.03 11.23
CA ASP A 167 -3.67 -5.25 11.81
C ASP A 167 -2.63 -5.84 10.87
N ILE A 168 -1.50 -6.23 11.43
CA ILE A 168 -0.43 -6.93 10.73
C ILE A 168 -0.13 -8.24 11.47
N PHE A 169 -0.09 -9.35 10.76
CA PHE A 169 0.21 -10.64 11.35
C PHE A 169 0.82 -11.59 10.32
N GLY A 170 1.58 -12.52 10.82
CA GLY A 170 2.25 -13.49 9.97
C GLY A 170 3.33 -14.28 10.68
N GLU A 171 4.27 -14.76 9.90
CA GLU A 171 5.40 -15.55 10.36
C GLU A 171 6.69 -15.01 9.73
N ILE A 172 7.76 -15.05 10.47
CA ILE A 172 9.10 -14.70 10.01
C ILE A 172 9.99 -15.95 10.16
N GLU A 173 10.79 -16.26 9.18
CA GLU A 173 11.88 -17.20 9.32
C GLU A 173 12.95 -16.60 10.21
N SER A 174 13.29 -17.27 11.33
CA SER A 174 14.20 -16.71 12.34
C SER A 174 15.57 -16.34 11.80
N SER A 175 16.07 -17.07 10.81
CA SER A 175 17.33 -16.77 10.12
C SER A 175 17.29 -15.40 9.41
N ARG A 176 16.10 -14.88 9.08
CA ARG A 176 15.85 -13.60 8.42
C ARG A 176 15.57 -12.46 9.41
N LEU A 177 15.19 -12.76 10.65
CA LEU A 177 15.05 -11.74 11.71
C LEU A 177 16.32 -10.93 11.91
N ILE A 178 17.46 -11.55 11.68
CA ILE A 178 18.80 -10.93 11.78
C ILE A 178 18.94 -9.77 10.78
N GLU A 179 18.21 -9.77 9.67
CA GLU A 179 18.24 -8.67 8.69
C GLU A 179 17.65 -7.36 9.25
N LEU A 180 16.89 -7.45 10.35
CA LEU A 180 16.32 -6.30 11.07
C LEU A 180 17.24 -5.76 12.18
N LEU A 181 18.30 -6.49 12.53
CA LEU A 181 19.23 -6.05 13.58
C LEU A 181 20.20 -4.97 13.06
N PRO A 182 20.58 -4.01 13.91
CA PRO A 182 21.63 -3.04 13.57
C PRO A 182 22.92 -3.74 13.16
N LYS A 183 23.54 -3.30 12.08
CA LYS A 183 24.77 -3.92 11.55
C LYS A 183 26.00 -3.64 12.41
N ASP A 184 25.92 -2.68 13.32
CA ASP A 184 27.04 -2.19 14.14
C ASP A 184 27.14 -2.89 15.52
N GLY A 185 26.48 -4.03 15.70
CA GLY A 185 26.48 -4.78 16.96
C GLY A 185 27.67 -5.71 17.13
N LEU A 186 27.98 -6.06 18.40
CA LEU A 186 29.01 -7.04 18.78
C LEU A 186 28.81 -8.47 18.23
N LEU A 187 27.59 -8.76 17.79
CA LEU A 187 27.22 -10.06 17.20
C LEU A 187 27.02 -9.87 15.69
N THR A 188 27.86 -10.53 14.91
CA THR A 188 27.70 -10.49 13.46
C THR A 188 26.46 -11.28 13.03
N PRO A 189 25.68 -10.77 12.05
CA PRO A 189 24.49 -11.47 11.57
C PRO A 189 24.72 -12.93 11.22
N ASP A 190 25.87 -13.26 10.64
CA ASP A 190 26.20 -14.62 10.20
C ASP A 190 26.42 -15.60 11.37
N SER A 191 26.97 -15.12 12.49
CA SER A 191 27.15 -15.97 13.68
C SER A 191 25.83 -16.32 14.37
N LEU A 192 24.83 -15.43 14.28
CA LEU A 192 23.50 -15.65 14.84
C LEU A 192 22.59 -16.45 13.91
N ARG A 193 22.72 -16.30 12.59
CA ARG A 193 21.86 -16.93 11.58
C ARG A 193 21.80 -18.45 11.72
N LYS A 194 22.92 -19.09 12.06
CA LYS A 194 22.99 -20.55 12.31
C LYS A 194 22.50 -20.97 13.69
N LYS A 195 22.37 -20.01 14.59
CA LYS A 195 22.03 -20.24 16.00
C LYS A 195 20.52 -20.09 16.27
N TRP A 196 19.80 -19.42 15.39
CA TRP A 196 18.36 -19.20 15.48
C TRP A 196 17.65 -20.09 14.45
N GLN A 197 16.74 -20.94 14.92
CA GLN A 197 16.04 -21.88 14.06
C GLN A 197 14.55 -21.94 14.43
N GLY A 198 13.72 -22.09 13.42
CA GLY A 198 12.27 -22.20 13.56
C GLY A 198 11.56 -20.89 13.24
N PRO A 199 10.25 -20.97 13.04
CA PRO A 199 9.42 -19.82 12.73
C PRO A 199 9.19 -18.94 13.97
N VAL A 200 9.00 -17.65 13.72
CA VAL A 200 8.56 -16.66 14.70
C VAL A 200 7.25 -16.07 14.24
N ASN A 201 6.17 -16.42 14.90
CA ASN A 201 4.88 -15.79 14.64
C ASN A 201 4.86 -14.37 15.20
N TYR A 202 4.24 -13.46 14.49
CA TYR A 202 4.06 -12.11 14.96
C TYR A 202 2.64 -11.62 14.73
N GLN A 203 2.23 -10.74 15.62
CA GLN A 203 0.99 -10.00 15.53
C GLN A 203 1.25 -8.57 15.97
N GLY A 204 0.68 -7.61 15.25
CA GLY A 204 0.90 -6.22 15.56
C GLY A 204 -0.15 -5.31 14.98
N SER A 205 0.05 -4.03 15.17
CA SER A 205 -0.79 -2.99 14.61
C SER A 205 0.02 -1.79 14.12
N ILE A 206 -0.47 -1.18 13.06
CA ILE A 206 0.02 0.09 12.53
C ILE A 206 -1.06 1.13 12.75
N ASN A 207 -0.74 2.17 13.51
CA ASN A 207 -1.62 3.30 13.77
C ASN A 207 -0.96 4.57 13.25
N LYS A 208 -1.64 5.28 12.35
CA LYS A 208 -1.18 6.55 11.82
C LYS A 208 -1.99 7.70 12.43
N ASN A 209 -1.32 8.56 13.18
CA ASN A 209 -1.82 9.88 13.55
C ASN A 209 -1.26 10.94 12.57
N VAL A 210 -1.81 12.17 12.63
CA VAL A 210 -1.47 13.28 11.71
C VAL A 210 0.04 13.46 11.51
N ASN A 211 0.87 13.23 12.55
CA ASN A 211 2.30 13.50 12.53
C ASN A 211 3.20 12.30 12.84
N ARG A 212 2.63 11.12 13.17
CA ARG A 212 3.42 9.95 13.58
C ARG A 212 2.75 8.65 13.18
N THR A 213 3.56 7.70 12.75
CA THR A 213 3.16 6.30 12.58
C THR A 213 3.68 5.50 13.76
N PHE A 214 2.79 4.84 14.47
CA PHE A 214 3.12 3.92 15.55
C PHE A 214 2.98 2.50 15.04
N VAL A 215 4.00 1.70 15.28
CA VAL A 215 4.01 0.28 14.92
C VAL A 215 4.30 -0.51 16.17
N ASN A 216 3.38 -1.40 16.53
CA ASN A 216 3.51 -2.31 17.66
C ASN A 216 3.59 -3.74 17.14
N PHE A 217 4.55 -4.50 17.62
CA PHE A 217 4.68 -5.91 17.31
C PHE A 217 4.79 -6.75 18.59
N ASN A 218 4.06 -7.85 18.62
CA ASN A 218 4.21 -8.93 19.57
C ASN A 218 4.77 -10.14 18.84
N LEU A 219 5.88 -10.68 19.33
CA LEU A 219 6.53 -11.85 18.76
C LEU A 219 6.24 -13.07 19.64
N ASP A 220 5.76 -14.15 19.05
CA ASP A 220 5.66 -15.45 19.72
C ASP A 220 6.93 -16.24 19.41
N LEU A 221 7.79 -16.34 20.43
CA LEU A 221 9.09 -17.02 20.34
C LEU A 221 9.03 -18.48 20.76
N LYS A 222 7.85 -19.07 20.97
CA LYS A 222 7.72 -20.46 21.46
C LYS A 222 8.41 -21.47 20.53
N GLN A 223 8.26 -21.29 19.23
CA GLN A 223 8.86 -22.19 18.23
C GLN A 223 10.29 -21.83 17.85
N LEU A 224 10.81 -20.70 18.32
CA LEU A 224 12.18 -20.29 18.08
C LEU A 224 13.14 -21.13 18.95
N GLY A 225 14.06 -21.85 18.34
CA GLY A 225 15.23 -22.44 18.97
C GLY A 225 16.39 -21.44 18.95
N VAL A 226 17.07 -21.29 20.10
CA VAL A 226 18.27 -20.46 20.22
C VAL A 226 19.42 -21.36 20.71
N TYR A 227 20.38 -21.65 19.82
CA TYR A 227 21.49 -22.57 20.07
C TYR A 227 22.77 -21.80 20.39
N LEU A 228 22.72 -21.02 21.47
CA LEU A 228 23.85 -20.31 22.06
C LEU A 228 24.33 -21.09 23.31
N PRO A 229 25.56 -20.86 23.80
CA PRO A 229 26.01 -21.43 25.07
C PRO A 229 25.11 -21.02 26.25
N ASP A 230 25.06 -21.87 27.27
CA ASP A 230 24.34 -21.52 28.51
C ASP A 230 24.81 -20.16 29.06
N PRO A 231 23.92 -19.36 29.64
CA PRO A 231 22.50 -19.60 29.93
C PRO A 231 21.50 -19.25 28.83
N ILE A 232 21.94 -18.90 27.62
CA ILE A 232 21.09 -18.36 26.54
C ILE A 232 20.55 -19.46 25.61
N TYR A 233 20.74 -20.72 25.98
CA TYR A 233 20.22 -21.85 25.18
C TYR A 233 18.70 -22.00 25.33
N LYS A 234 17.99 -22.12 24.21
CA LYS A 234 16.55 -22.41 24.17
C LYS A 234 16.23 -23.43 23.10
N LYS A 235 15.69 -24.57 23.46
CA LYS A 235 15.17 -25.56 22.49
C LYS A 235 13.83 -25.09 21.94
N SER A 236 13.58 -25.31 20.63
CA SER A 236 12.28 -25.07 20.02
C SER A 236 11.16 -25.81 20.76
N GLY A 237 10.01 -25.17 20.94
CA GLY A 237 8.88 -25.73 21.69
C GLY A 237 8.88 -25.45 23.20
N ASN A 238 9.95 -24.92 23.79
CA ASN A 238 9.97 -24.51 25.18
C ASN A 238 9.31 -23.13 25.36
N SER A 239 8.50 -23.00 26.40
CA SER A 239 7.71 -21.77 26.65
C SER A 239 8.52 -20.59 27.23
N SER A 240 9.74 -20.81 27.71
CA SER A 240 10.56 -19.76 28.34
C SER A 240 12.04 -19.89 27.98
N LEU A 241 12.73 -18.76 27.85
CA LEU A 241 14.16 -18.67 28.04
C LEU A 241 14.38 -18.76 29.54
N GLY A 242 15.14 -19.78 29.98
CA GLY A 242 15.64 -19.79 31.35
C GLY A 242 16.72 -18.70 31.49
N PHE A 243 16.48 -17.70 32.31
CA PHE A 243 17.48 -16.76 32.82
C PHE A 243 17.78 -17.11 34.27
#